data_36f0e052f4b446d6f5d3861e56dba256
#
_entry.id   36f0e052f4b446d6f5d3861e56dba256
#
_cell.length_a   1.000
_cell.length_b   1.000
_cell.length_c   1.000
_cell.angle_alpha   90.00
_cell.angle_beta   90.00
_cell.angle_gamma   90.00
#
_symmetry.space_group_name_H-M   'P 1'
#
loop_
_entity.id
_entity.type
_entity.pdbx_description
1 polymer ?
#
loop_
_entity_poly.entity_id
_entity_poly.type
_entity_poly.pdbx_seq_one_letter_code
_entity_poly.pdbx_strand_id
1 'polypeptide(L)'
;MLELLFPKTIDNTYRGQKVALWFFYLITTVWLWRSQHHMFAADGGAQSIATIPLDQWSAGASQTVVGIFALWGLSQLIIALLQLIVALRYKSLVPFMYLVLIVEQAGRLFVFNYKPVITAGTAPAGAAAVPLMIVVLVMFSLSIWQRKKTAS
;
A
#
# COMPACT_ATOMS: atom_id res chain seq x y z
N MET A 1 -9.72 -22.30 -0.03
CA MET A 1 -8.90 -21.09 0.35
C MET A 1 -7.76 -20.84 -0.62
N LEU A 2 -6.89 -21.82 -0.92
CA LEU A 2 -5.76 -21.63 -1.86
C LEU A 2 -6.22 -21.20 -3.26
N GLU A 3 -7.31 -21.75 -3.78
CA GLU A 3 -7.85 -21.36 -5.09
C GLU A 3 -8.45 -19.93 -5.15
N LEU A 4 -8.80 -19.35 -4.00
CA LEU A 4 -9.19 -17.93 -3.95
C LEU A 4 -7.98 -17.01 -3.93
N LEU A 5 -6.88 -17.47 -3.32
CA LEU A 5 -5.64 -16.70 -3.26
C LEU A 5 -4.83 -16.82 -4.57
N PHE A 6 -4.76 -18.04 -5.11
CA PHE A 6 -4.06 -18.37 -6.35
C PHE A 6 -5.02 -19.04 -7.33
N PRO A 7 -5.88 -18.27 -8.02
CA PRO A 7 -6.88 -18.83 -8.92
C PRO A 7 -6.23 -19.46 -10.15
N LYS A 8 -6.68 -20.66 -10.53
CA LYS A 8 -6.24 -21.33 -11.77
C LYS A 8 -6.69 -20.57 -13.02
N THR A 9 -7.82 -19.87 -12.94
CA THR A 9 -8.35 -19.04 -14.01
C THR A 9 -8.48 -17.62 -13.51
N ILE A 10 -7.82 -16.68 -14.19
CA ILE A 10 -7.87 -15.26 -13.87
C ILE A 10 -9.06 -14.64 -14.62
N ASP A 11 -10.02 -14.12 -13.87
CA ASP A 11 -11.24 -13.51 -14.40
C ASP A 11 -11.63 -12.22 -13.65
N ASN A 12 -12.68 -11.55 -14.08
CA ASN A 12 -13.18 -10.33 -13.44
C ASN A 12 -14.26 -10.61 -12.38
N THR A 13 -14.34 -11.84 -11.86
CA THR A 13 -15.33 -12.24 -10.84
C THR A 13 -14.71 -12.19 -9.44
N TYR A 14 -15.22 -11.31 -8.59
CA TYR A 14 -14.83 -11.28 -7.18
C TYR A 14 -15.68 -12.25 -6.35
N ARG A 15 -15.04 -13.15 -5.62
CA ARG A 15 -15.69 -14.25 -4.87
C ARG A 15 -15.70 -14.03 -3.36
N GLY A 16 -14.95 -13.05 -2.84
CA GLY A 16 -14.88 -12.70 -1.41
C GLY A 16 -16.03 -11.80 -0.93
N GLN A 17 -15.94 -11.30 0.30
CA GLN A 17 -16.90 -10.38 0.88
C GLN A 17 -16.81 -8.99 0.21
N LYS A 18 -17.96 -8.37 -0.12
CA LYS A 18 -18.00 -7.09 -0.86
C LYS A 18 -17.26 -5.96 -0.14
N VAL A 19 -17.28 -5.93 1.20
CA VAL A 19 -16.59 -4.90 1.98
C VAL A 19 -15.09 -4.90 1.70
N ALA A 20 -14.47 -6.07 1.54
CA ALA A 20 -13.05 -6.16 1.19
C ALA A 20 -12.79 -5.62 -0.23
N LEU A 21 -13.70 -5.83 -1.18
CA LEU A 21 -13.57 -5.25 -2.52
C LEU A 21 -13.65 -3.71 -2.48
N TRP A 22 -14.59 -3.14 -1.73
CA TRP A 22 -14.71 -1.69 -1.60
C TRP A 22 -13.51 -1.07 -0.91
N PHE A 23 -13.00 -1.73 0.15
CA PHE A 23 -11.76 -1.28 0.79
C PHE A 23 -10.56 -1.39 -0.15
N PHE A 24 -10.52 -2.41 -1.02
CA PHE A 24 -9.47 -2.54 -2.03
C PHE A 24 -9.45 -1.36 -3.01
N TYR A 25 -10.62 -0.90 -3.47
CA TYR A 25 -10.72 0.31 -4.29
C TYR A 25 -10.22 1.55 -3.55
N LEU A 26 -10.63 1.72 -2.30
CA LEU A 26 -10.19 2.84 -1.46
C LEU A 26 -8.68 2.86 -1.30
N ILE A 27 -8.08 1.75 -0.87
CA ILE A 27 -6.63 1.67 -0.62
C ILE A 27 -5.83 1.85 -1.92
N THR A 28 -6.31 1.32 -3.05
CA THR A 28 -5.70 1.53 -4.37
C THR A 28 -5.66 3.02 -4.73
N THR A 29 -6.76 3.74 -4.52
CA THR A 29 -6.82 5.19 -4.77
C THR A 29 -5.84 5.96 -3.89
N VAL A 30 -5.77 5.60 -2.60
CA VAL A 30 -4.81 6.22 -1.66
C VAL A 30 -3.37 5.96 -2.09
N TRP A 31 -3.04 4.73 -2.53
CA TRP A 31 -1.69 4.38 -3.01
C TRP A 31 -1.33 5.10 -4.30
N LEU A 32 -2.25 5.25 -5.26
CA LEU A 32 -2.05 6.04 -6.47
C LEU A 32 -1.76 7.50 -6.14
N TRP A 33 -2.55 8.12 -5.27
CA TRP A 33 -2.33 9.50 -4.85
C TRP A 33 -1.00 9.68 -4.14
N ARG A 34 -0.71 8.82 -3.17
CA ARG A 34 0.51 8.90 -2.36
C ARG A 34 1.77 8.70 -3.18
N SER A 35 1.78 7.75 -4.12
CA SER A 35 2.93 7.49 -4.98
C SER A 35 3.28 8.69 -5.85
N GLN A 36 2.28 9.34 -6.43
CA GLN A 36 2.50 10.57 -7.21
C GLN A 36 3.02 11.71 -6.34
N HIS A 37 2.52 11.85 -5.11
CA HIS A 37 3.02 12.86 -4.19
C HIS A 37 4.51 12.64 -3.89
N HIS A 38 4.94 11.41 -3.62
CA HIS A 38 6.37 11.10 -3.41
C HIS A 38 7.23 11.36 -4.66
N MET A 39 6.70 11.23 -5.87
CA MET A 39 7.43 11.47 -7.10
C MET A 39 7.54 12.95 -7.46
N PHE A 40 6.50 13.73 -7.24
CA PHE A 40 6.36 15.06 -7.86
C PHE A 40 6.34 16.23 -6.86
N ALA A 41 6.12 15.98 -5.55
CA ALA A 41 6.25 17.06 -4.57
C ALA A 41 7.70 17.52 -4.42
N ALA A 42 7.91 18.81 -4.16
CA ALA A 42 9.24 19.43 -4.10
C ALA A 42 10.18 18.75 -3.09
N ASP A 43 9.65 18.27 -1.97
CA ASP A 43 10.37 17.54 -0.93
C ASP A 43 10.11 16.02 -0.97
N GLY A 44 9.39 15.53 -1.96
CA GLY A 44 8.94 14.13 -2.04
C GLY A 44 8.05 13.70 -0.87
N GLY A 45 7.55 14.63 -0.06
CA GLY A 45 6.86 14.37 1.21
C GLY A 45 7.79 13.94 2.35
N ALA A 46 9.10 14.08 2.18
CA ALA A 46 10.08 13.69 3.20
C ALA A 46 10.01 14.62 4.42
N GLN A 47 9.96 15.92 4.21
CA GLN A 47 9.80 16.89 5.30
C GLN A 47 8.33 17.14 5.61
N SER A 48 7.53 17.45 4.60
CA SER A 48 6.13 17.88 4.78
C SER A 48 5.22 16.78 5.34
N ILE A 49 5.49 15.51 5.07
CA ILE A 49 4.67 14.37 5.54
C ILE A 49 5.46 13.47 6.49
N ALA A 50 6.67 13.04 6.11
CA ALA A 50 7.46 12.12 6.95
C ALA A 50 8.21 12.83 8.08
N THR A 51 8.15 14.15 8.16
CA THR A 51 8.76 14.99 9.21
C THR A 51 10.29 14.81 9.35
N ILE A 52 10.96 14.43 8.26
CA ILE A 52 12.43 14.37 8.22
C ILE A 52 12.95 15.81 8.17
N PRO A 53 13.87 16.23 9.07
CA PRO A 53 14.29 17.63 9.16
C PRO A 53 15.29 18.03 8.07
N LEU A 54 14.86 18.06 6.81
CA LEU A 54 15.72 18.36 5.65
C LEU A 54 16.34 19.74 5.69
N ASP A 55 15.64 20.70 6.32
CA ASP A 55 16.08 22.07 6.53
C ASP A 55 17.30 22.20 7.47
N GLN A 56 17.56 21.16 8.27
CA GLN A 56 18.71 21.10 9.18
C GLN A 56 19.95 20.42 8.54
N TRP A 57 19.82 19.94 7.30
CA TRP A 57 20.86 19.19 6.62
C TRP A 57 21.53 20.00 5.51
N SER A 58 22.68 19.52 5.03
CA SER A 58 23.28 20.12 3.84
C SER A 58 22.38 19.94 2.61
N ALA A 59 22.40 20.89 1.70
CA ALA A 59 21.57 20.83 0.49
C ALA A 59 21.76 19.53 -0.29
N GLY A 60 22.98 19.02 -0.39
CA GLY A 60 23.27 17.74 -1.07
C GLY A 60 22.66 16.54 -0.38
N ALA A 61 22.69 16.48 0.98
CA ALA A 61 22.06 15.41 1.74
C ALA A 61 20.54 15.43 1.58
N SER A 62 19.94 16.62 1.70
CA SER A 62 18.49 16.81 1.55
C SER A 62 18.04 16.40 0.14
N GLN A 63 18.73 16.83 -0.90
CA GLN A 63 18.42 16.46 -2.28
C GLN A 63 18.55 14.95 -2.53
N THR A 64 19.53 14.30 -1.91
CA THR A 64 19.67 12.83 -1.99
C THR A 64 18.47 12.11 -1.39
N VAL A 65 17.98 12.56 -0.23
CA VAL A 65 16.80 11.97 0.41
C VAL A 65 15.55 12.19 -0.44
N VAL A 66 15.35 13.38 -0.98
CA VAL A 66 14.23 13.67 -1.89
C VAL A 66 14.28 12.76 -3.12
N GLY A 67 15.46 12.55 -3.72
CA GLY A 67 15.64 11.61 -4.83
C GLY A 67 15.28 10.16 -4.47
N ILE A 68 15.70 9.70 -3.27
CA ILE A 68 15.33 8.36 -2.78
C ILE A 68 13.81 8.24 -2.57
N PHE A 69 13.16 9.28 -2.02
CA PHE A 69 11.70 9.31 -1.88
C PHE A 69 10.98 9.27 -3.22
N ALA A 70 11.50 9.95 -4.24
CA ALA A 70 10.94 9.90 -5.60
C ALA A 70 11.08 8.50 -6.22
N LEU A 71 12.23 7.84 -6.08
CA LEU A 71 12.44 6.46 -6.53
C LEU A 71 11.53 5.47 -5.79
N TRP A 72 11.35 5.66 -4.49
CA TRP A 72 10.39 4.89 -3.71
C TRP A 72 8.95 5.15 -4.17
N GLY A 73 8.59 6.40 -4.47
CA GLY A 73 7.32 6.78 -5.06
C GLY A 73 7.05 6.07 -6.38
N LEU A 74 8.06 5.97 -7.26
CA LEU A 74 7.97 5.22 -8.52
C LEU A 74 7.66 3.75 -8.28
N SER A 75 8.36 3.10 -7.34
CA SER A 75 8.11 1.69 -7.00
C SER A 75 6.69 1.47 -6.47
N GLN A 76 6.20 2.38 -5.63
CA GLN A 76 4.82 2.36 -5.14
C GLN A 76 3.80 2.58 -6.26
N LEU A 77 4.09 3.47 -7.22
CA LEU A 77 3.21 3.73 -8.36
C LEU A 77 3.04 2.47 -9.23
N ILE A 78 4.11 1.74 -9.48
CA ILE A 78 4.04 0.48 -10.23
C ILE A 78 3.12 -0.52 -9.52
N ILE A 79 3.25 -0.69 -8.21
CA ILE A 79 2.38 -1.57 -7.42
C ILE A 79 0.93 -1.07 -7.46
N ALA A 80 0.70 0.24 -7.31
CA ALA A 80 -0.63 0.84 -7.35
C ALA A 80 -1.32 0.69 -8.72
N LEU A 81 -0.56 0.77 -9.82
CA LEU A 81 -1.06 0.51 -11.17
C LEU A 81 -1.45 -0.96 -11.36
N LEU A 82 -0.67 -1.90 -10.82
CA LEU A 82 -1.05 -3.32 -10.80
C LEU A 82 -2.34 -3.54 -9.99
N GLN A 83 -2.47 -2.90 -8.82
CA GLN A 83 -3.72 -2.93 -8.04
C GLN A 83 -4.89 -2.37 -8.84
N LEU A 84 -4.71 -1.27 -9.56
CA LEU A 84 -5.75 -0.67 -10.40
C LEU A 84 -6.18 -1.62 -11.52
N ILE A 85 -5.24 -2.25 -12.21
CA ILE A 85 -5.53 -3.25 -13.25
C ILE A 85 -6.35 -4.41 -12.66
N VAL A 86 -5.94 -4.92 -11.48
CA VAL A 86 -6.67 -5.97 -10.76
C VAL A 86 -8.06 -5.50 -10.36
N ALA A 87 -8.20 -4.28 -9.83
CA ALA A 87 -9.47 -3.70 -9.44
C ALA A 87 -10.48 -3.60 -10.60
N LEU A 88 -9.99 -3.30 -11.81
CA LEU A 88 -10.83 -3.08 -12.98
C LEU A 88 -11.08 -4.35 -13.80
N ARG A 89 -10.08 -5.21 -13.98
CA ARG A 89 -10.10 -6.30 -14.98
C ARG A 89 -9.93 -7.71 -14.41
N TYR A 90 -9.30 -7.86 -13.23
CA TYR A 90 -8.89 -9.18 -12.73
C TYR A 90 -9.24 -9.35 -11.24
N LYS A 91 -10.51 -9.09 -10.90
CA LYS A 91 -10.98 -9.09 -9.50
C LYS A 91 -10.78 -10.40 -8.76
N SER A 92 -10.61 -11.51 -9.48
CA SER A 92 -10.21 -12.79 -8.88
C SER A 92 -8.84 -12.73 -8.20
N LEU A 93 -7.96 -11.78 -8.57
CA LEU A 93 -6.65 -11.57 -7.96
C LEU A 93 -6.66 -10.60 -6.75
N VAL A 94 -7.80 -10.02 -6.36
CA VAL A 94 -7.88 -9.13 -5.21
C VAL A 94 -7.32 -9.77 -3.91
N PRO A 95 -7.61 -11.04 -3.57
CA PRO A 95 -7.01 -11.69 -2.40
C PRO A 95 -5.48 -11.77 -2.49
N PHE A 96 -4.93 -12.07 -3.67
CA PHE A 96 -3.48 -12.06 -3.89
C PHE A 96 -2.87 -10.67 -3.68
N MET A 97 -3.52 -9.62 -4.16
CA MET A 97 -3.04 -8.24 -3.95
C MET A 97 -3.10 -7.83 -2.47
N TYR A 98 -4.05 -8.35 -1.69
CA TYR A 98 -4.02 -8.18 -0.24
C TYR A 98 -2.81 -8.85 0.41
N LEU A 99 -2.42 -10.05 -0.06
CA LEU A 99 -1.19 -10.69 0.42
C LEU A 99 0.04 -9.83 0.11
N VAL A 100 0.13 -9.26 -1.11
CA VAL A 100 1.21 -8.32 -1.49
C VAL A 100 1.24 -7.11 -0.55
N LEU A 101 0.08 -6.53 -0.23
CA LEU A 101 -0.03 -5.42 0.73
C LEU A 101 0.45 -5.81 2.14
N ILE A 102 0.11 -7.01 2.60
CA ILE A 102 0.56 -7.52 3.91
C ILE A 102 2.09 -7.64 3.92
N VAL A 103 2.68 -8.23 2.88
CA VAL A 103 4.14 -8.38 2.77
C VAL A 103 4.82 -7.01 2.72
N GLU A 104 4.29 -6.07 1.95
CA GLU A 104 4.81 -4.70 1.87
C GLU A 104 4.75 -3.99 3.23
N GLN A 105 3.62 -4.06 3.93
CA GLN A 105 3.46 -3.43 5.24
C GLN A 105 4.32 -4.09 6.32
N ALA A 106 4.42 -5.42 6.33
CA ALA A 106 5.31 -6.15 7.25
C ALA A 106 6.78 -5.81 6.99
N GLY A 107 7.19 -5.79 5.71
CA GLY A 107 8.53 -5.39 5.30
C GLY A 107 8.85 -3.95 5.72
N ARG A 108 7.91 -3.04 5.58
CA ARG A 108 8.06 -1.64 6.01
C ARG A 108 8.23 -1.53 7.52
N LEU A 109 7.40 -2.22 8.31
CA LEU A 109 7.54 -2.26 9.77
C LEU A 109 8.90 -2.83 10.19
N PHE A 110 9.35 -3.90 9.53
CA PHE A 110 10.69 -4.46 9.78
C PHE A 110 11.78 -3.45 9.47
N VAL A 111 11.75 -2.80 8.30
CA VAL A 111 12.79 -1.83 7.90
C VAL A 111 12.82 -0.62 8.82
N PHE A 112 11.69 -0.09 9.25
CA PHE A 112 11.65 1.04 10.18
C PHE A 112 12.22 0.70 11.56
N ASN A 113 12.09 -0.55 12.01
CA ASN A 113 12.73 -1.01 13.24
C ASN A 113 14.25 -1.30 13.06
N TYR A 114 14.63 -1.84 11.90
CA TYR A 114 16.02 -2.21 11.61
C TYR A 114 16.89 -1.00 11.22
N LYS A 115 16.32 -0.04 10.50
CA LYS A 115 16.97 1.22 10.08
C LYS A 115 16.03 2.39 10.37
N PRO A 116 15.97 2.84 11.64
CA PRO A 116 15.09 3.92 12.03
C PRO A 116 15.46 5.22 11.32
N VAL A 117 14.46 5.91 10.81
CA VAL A 117 14.60 7.23 10.21
C VAL A 117 14.46 8.27 11.31
N ILE A 118 15.40 9.24 11.33
CA ILE A 118 15.33 10.36 12.27
C ILE A 118 14.28 11.35 11.76
N THR A 119 13.29 11.63 12.61
CA THR A 119 12.18 12.54 12.31
C THR A 119 12.03 13.60 13.41
N ALA A 120 11.63 14.82 13.05
CA ALA A 120 11.41 15.91 13.99
C ALA A 120 10.05 15.79 14.72
N GLY A 121 9.14 14.94 14.22
CA GLY A 121 7.82 14.73 14.79
C GLY A 121 7.27 13.33 14.45
N THR A 122 6.02 13.09 14.81
CA THR A 122 5.35 11.80 14.51
C THR A 122 4.87 11.79 13.07
N ALA A 123 5.54 11.03 12.22
CA ALA A 123 5.11 10.84 10.84
C ALA A 123 3.74 10.12 10.79
N PRO A 124 2.73 10.65 10.08
CA PRO A 124 1.40 10.03 9.99
C PRO A 124 1.44 8.57 9.49
N ALA A 125 2.33 8.27 8.54
CA ALA A 125 2.50 6.91 8.03
C ALA A 125 3.06 5.95 9.08
N GLY A 126 3.94 6.43 9.98
CA GLY A 126 4.45 5.64 11.11
C GLY A 126 3.35 5.35 12.13
N ALA A 127 2.59 6.37 12.52
CA ALA A 127 1.47 6.23 13.46
C ALA A 127 0.37 5.30 12.92
N ALA A 128 0.09 5.37 11.61
CA ALA A 128 -0.92 4.54 10.97
C ALA A 128 -0.46 3.12 10.60
N ALA A 129 0.83 2.79 10.73
CA ALA A 129 1.38 1.54 10.20
C ALA A 129 0.76 0.29 10.83
N VAL A 130 0.67 0.24 12.16
CA VAL A 130 0.08 -0.90 12.89
C VAL A 130 -1.44 -0.97 12.70
N PRO A 131 -2.22 0.12 12.89
CA PRO A 131 -3.65 0.11 12.59
C PRO A 131 -3.96 -0.34 11.15
N LEU A 132 -3.21 0.17 10.16
CA LEU A 132 -3.40 -0.22 8.77
C LEU A 132 -3.09 -1.71 8.54
N MET A 133 -2.04 -2.25 9.15
CA MET A 133 -1.73 -3.68 9.09
C MET A 133 -2.91 -4.53 9.60
N ILE A 134 -3.49 -4.16 10.75
CA ILE A 134 -4.65 -4.88 11.30
C ILE A 134 -5.83 -4.85 10.33
N VAL A 135 -6.15 -3.67 9.78
CA VAL A 135 -7.24 -3.52 8.82
C VAL A 135 -6.99 -4.35 7.56
N VAL A 136 -5.78 -4.33 7.02
CA VAL A 136 -5.42 -5.11 5.82
C VAL A 136 -5.54 -6.61 6.09
N LEU A 137 -5.11 -7.10 7.25
CA LEU A 137 -5.27 -8.51 7.65
C LEU A 137 -6.74 -8.93 7.76
N VAL A 138 -7.59 -8.09 8.35
CA VAL A 138 -9.04 -8.32 8.40
C VAL A 138 -9.63 -8.34 6.99
N MET A 139 -9.29 -7.38 6.14
CA MET A 139 -9.80 -7.32 4.77
C MET A 139 -9.28 -8.48 3.91
N PHE A 140 -8.04 -8.91 4.11
CA PHE A 140 -7.52 -10.12 3.50
C PHE A 140 -8.35 -11.34 3.89
N SER A 141 -8.61 -11.54 5.19
CA SER A 141 -9.43 -12.66 5.68
C SER A 141 -10.83 -12.64 5.07
N LEU A 142 -11.45 -11.46 4.98
CA LEU A 142 -12.75 -11.28 4.32
C LEU A 142 -12.67 -11.50 2.81
N SER A 143 -11.54 -11.22 2.18
CA SER A 143 -11.35 -11.42 0.74
C SER A 143 -11.27 -12.90 0.34
N ILE A 144 -10.78 -13.76 1.23
CA ILE A 144 -10.72 -15.22 1.05
C ILE A 144 -11.92 -15.97 1.65
N TRP A 145 -12.83 -15.26 2.29
CA TRP A 145 -14.08 -15.83 2.82
C TRP A 145 -15.15 -15.79 1.73
N GLN A 146 -15.48 -16.96 1.16
CA GLN A 146 -16.49 -17.06 0.11
C GLN A 146 -17.86 -16.60 0.58
N ARG A 147 -18.51 -15.81 -0.25
CA ARG A 147 -19.94 -15.51 -0.08
C ARG A 147 -20.75 -16.75 -0.41
N LYS A 148 -21.65 -17.15 0.50
CA LYS A 148 -22.69 -18.12 0.16
C LYS A 148 -23.49 -17.57 -1.02
N LYS A 149 -23.61 -18.33 -2.11
CA LYS A 149 -24.59 -18.01 -3.16
C LYS A 149 -25.96 -18.07 -2.52
N THR A 150 -26.68 -16.95 -2.45
CA THR A 150 -28.10 -16.98 -2.16
C THR A 150 -28.73 -17.68 -3.35
N ALA A 151 -29.33 -18.87 -3.12
CA ALA A 151 -30.14 -19.53 -4.13
C ALA A 151 -31.31 -18.60 -4.45
N SER A 152 -31.35 -18.10 -5.68
CA SER A 152 -32.49 -17.42 -6.29
C SER A 152 -33.38 -18.44 -6.95
#